data_23d091aa5a89314fe289ac5966c86945
#
_entry.id   23d091aa5a89314fe289ac5966c86945
#
_cell.length_a   1.000
_cell.length_b   1.000
_cell.length_c   1.000
_cell.angle_alpha   90.00
_cell.angle_beta   90.00
_cell.angle_gamma   90.00
#
_symmetry.space_group_name_H-M   'P 1'
#
loop_
_entity.id
_entity.type
_entity.pdbx_description
1 polymer ?
#
loop_
_entity_poly.entity_id
_entity_poly.type
_entity_poly.pdbx_seq_one_letter_code
_entity_poly.pdbx_strand_id
1 'polypeptide(L)'
;YEILRCLVGSEMCIRDREYTDEERAKLQTAFGYTFEDFKNTIYPMAEKGAEAISAMGTDTPLAVLSNSHKPLFNYFKQLFAQVTNPPIDAIREEIVTSTSVYLGKDGNILEEKPENCHVLKIHNPILTNTDLLKIKNMKVEGLKVGVLPILYYKNTSLEKALDRLFVEADKLYRDGVNILILSDRGVDETHVAIPSLLAVSAMQKHLSLIHISEP
;
A
#
# COMPACT_ATOMS: atom_id res chain seq x y z
N TYR A 1 16.25 15.69 2.33
CA TYR A 1 15.37 16.81 1.95
C TYR A 1 15.55 17.26 0.50
N GLU A 2 16.72 17.07 -0.12
CA GLU A 2 16.99 17.54 -1.49
C GLU A 2 16.72 16.49 -2.58
N ILE A 3 16.53 15.23 -2.23
CA ILE A 3 16.38 14.13 -3.20
C ILE A 3 15.09 14.27 -4.02
N LEU A 4 14.03 14.79 -3.45
CA LEU A 4 12.78 15.05 -4.18
C LEU A 4 12.89 16.20 -5.18
N ARG A 5 13.86 17.10 -5.03
CA ARG A 5 14.11 18.23 -5.96
C ARG A 5 15.03 17.85 -7.14
N CYS A 6 15.96 16.90 -6.95
CA CYS A 6 16.92 16.52 -7.99
C CYS A 6 16.36 15.68 -9.15
N LEU A 7 15.13 15.16 -9.05
CA LEU A 7 14.53 14.32 -10.10
C LEU A 7 13.60 15.07 -11.07
N VAL A 8 13.61 16.39 -11.03
CA VAL A 8 12.74 17.27 -11.86
C VAL A 8 13.12 17.28 -13.35
N GLY A 9 14.22 16.69 -13.75
CA GLY A 9 14.72 16.76 -15.14
C GLY A 9 14.16 15.77 -16.16
N SER A 10 13.29 14.83 -15.75
CA SER A 10 12.75 13.78 -16.65
C SER A 10 11.22 13.74 -16.73
N GLU A 11 10.57 14.85 -16.50
CA GLU A 11 9.09 14.94 -16.45
C GLU A 11 8.38 14.63 -17.78
N MET A 12 9.11 14.57 -18.88
CA MET A 12 8.50 14.44 -20.22
C MET A 12 8.06 13.03 -20.61
N CYS A 13 8.36 11.99 -19.82
CA CYS A 13 8.03 10.59 -20.18
C CYS A 13 7.03 9.91 -19.25
N ILE A 14 6.46 10.62 -18.28
CA ILE A 14 5.57 10.02 -17.28
C ILE A 14 4.15 10.57 -17.47
N ARG A 15 3.60 10.37 -18.65
CA ARG A 15 2.13 10.38 -18.74
C ARG A 15 1.64 9.08 -18.16
N ASP A 16 1.00 9.15 -17.00
CA ASP A 16 0.10 8.08 -16.60
C ASP A 16 -0.82 7.78 -17.78
N ARG A 17 -1.03 6.51 -18.06
CA ARG A 17 -2.01 6.10 -19.07
C ARG A 17 -3.34 6.75 -18.71
N GLU A 18 -3.83 7.63 -19.53
CA GLU A 18 -5.18 8.15 -19.41
C GLU A 18 -6.15 7.01 -19.76
N TYR A 19 -6.91 6.59 -18.75
CA TYR A 19 -7.97 5.61 -18.95
C TYR A 19 -9.19 6.31 -19.54
N THR A 20 -9.83 5.67 -20.51
CA THR A 20 -11.18 6.07 -20.95
C THR A 20 -12.17 5.92 -19.80
N ASP A 21 -13.29 6.61 -19.86
CA ASP A 21 -14.32 6.49 -18.81
C ASP A 21 -14.84 5.05 -18.67
N GLU A 22 -14.91 4.31 -19.77
CA GLU A 22 -15.32 2.91 -19.78
C GLU A 22 -14.29 2.00 -19.11
N GLU A 23 -13.00 2.17 -19.43
CA GLU A 23 -11.91 1.43 -18.77
C GLU A 23 -11.86 1.75 -17.27
N ARG A 24 -12.04 3.01 -16.92
CA ARG A 24 -12.10 3.45 -15.52
C ARG A 24 -13.24 2.80 -14.76
N ALA A 25 -14.44 2.78 -15.34
CA ALA A 25 -15.60 2.13 -14.73
C ALA A 25 -15.38 0.61 -14.53
N LYS A 26 -14.77 -0.06 -15.49
CA LYS A 26 -14.41 -1.49 -15.37
C LYS A 26 -13.42 -1.72 -14.22
N LEU A 27 -12.38 -0.90 -14.12
CA LEU A 27 -11.40 -1.00 -13.03
C LEU A 27 -12.04 -0.70 -11.66
N GLN A 28 -12.88 0.33 -11.56
CA GLN A 28 -13.61 0.64 -10.34
C GLN A 28 -14.44 -0.56 -9.86
N THR A 29 -15.14 -1.21 -10.78
CA THR A 29 -15.91 -2.42 -10.49
C THR A 29 -14.99 -3.58 -10.07
N ALA A 30 -13.88 -3.79 -10.77
CA ALA A 30 -12.92 -4.85 -10.46
C ALA A 30 -12.30 -4.71 -9.06
N PHE A 31 -12.04 -3.47 -8.63
CA PHE A 31 -11.52 -3.16 -7.29
C PHE A 31 -12.61 -2.94 -6.23
N GLY A 32 -13.88 -3.13 -6.58
CA GLY A 32 -15.00 -3.10 -5.64
C GLY A 32 -15.43 -1.71 -5.18
N TYR A 33 -15.07 -0.65 -5.91
CA TYR A 33 -15.55 0.69 -5.61
C TYR A 33 -17.01 0.87 -6.00
N THR A 34 -17.78 1.42 -5.08
CA THR A 34 -19.21 1.75 -5.27
C THR A 34 -19.40 3.24 -5.49
N PHE A 35 -20.58 3.63 -5.99
CA PHE A 35 -20.96 5.03 -6.10
C PHE A 35 -20.96 5.74 -4.74
N GLU A 36 -21.31 5.02 -3.68
CA GLU A 36 -21.31 5.56 -2.32
C GLU A 36 -19.90 5.87 -1.83
N ASP A 37 -18.91 5.02 -2.15
CA ASP A 37 -17.51 5.27 -1.83
C ASP A 37 -17.02 6.57 -2.48
N PHE A 38 -17.39 6.79 -3.74
CA PHE A 38 -17.06 8.05 -4.42
C PHE A 38 -17.75 9.25 -3.81
N LYS A 39 -19.07 9.17 -3.62
CA LYS A 39 -19.87 10.29 -3.14
C LYS A 39 -19.57 10.68 -1.71
N ASN A 40 -19.42 9.69 -0.82
CA ASN A 40 -19.36 9.91 0.61
C ASN A 40 -17.92 9.98 1.15
N THR A 41 -16.95 9.45 0.41
CA THR A 41 -15.55 9.37 0.89
C THR A 41 -14.60 10.10 -0.07
N ILE A 42 -14.47 9.63 -1.31
CA ILE A 42 -13.42 10.11 -2.21
C ILE A 42 -13.68 11.55 -2.65
N TYR A 43 -14.90 11.88 -3.05
CA TYR A 43 -15.26 13.23 -3.50
C TYR A 43 -15.06 14.29 -2.40
N PRO A 44 -15.56 14.11 -1.16
CA PRO A 44 -15.30 15.05 -0.08
C PRO A 44 -13.81 15.22 0.25
N MET A 45 -13.03 14.14 0.18
CA MET A 45 -11.58 14.23 0.38
C MET A 45 -10.90 15.04 -0.73
N ALA A 46 -11.29 14.81 -1.98
CA ALA A 46 -10.75 15.56 -3.12
C ALA A 46 -11.15 17.05 -3.10
N GLU A 47 -12.39 17.35 -2.71
CA GLU A 47 -12.92 18.73 -2.69
C GLU A 47 -12.34 19.55 -1.53
N LYS A 48 -12.23 18.95 -0.34
CA LYS A 48 -11.88 19.68 0.89
C LYS A 48 -10.43 19.47 1.32
N GLY A 49 -9.72 18.51 0.75
CA GLY A 49 -8.39 18.13 1.22
C GLY A 49 -8.36 17.62 2.66
N ALA A 50 -9.48 17.12 3.15
CA ALA A 50 -9.66 16.65 4.51
C ALA A 50 -10.32 15.26 4.51
N GLU A 51 -10.11 14.49 5.56
CA GLU A 51 -10.73 13.18 5.70
C GLU A 51 -12.27 13.29 5.74
N ALA A 52 -12.95 12.35 5.07
CA ALA A 52 -14.40 12.30 5.07
C ALA A 52 -14.92 11.88 6.46
N ILE A 53 -15.98 12.55 6.91
CA ILE A 53 -16.63 12.23 8.17
C ILE A 53 -17.52 11.00 7.96
N SER A 54 -17.32 9.97 8.77
CA SER A 54 -18.12 8.74 8.74
C SER A 54 -18.24 8.15 10.15
N ALA A 55 -19.19 7.23 10.32
CA ALA A 55 -19.28 6.45 11.55
C ALA A 55 -18.18 5.37 11.60
N MET A 56 -17.57 5.20 12.77
CA MET A 56 -16.64 4.11 13.03
C MET A 56 -17.39 2.86 13.48
N GLY A 57 -16.96 1.72 12.95
CA GLY A 57 -17.59 0.43 13.25
C GLY A 57 -18.91 0.20 12.52
N THR A 58 -19.36 -1.02 12.53
CA THR A 58 -20.67 -1.43 12.00
C THR A 58 -21.10 -2.72 12.65
N ASP A 59 -22.34 -2.77 13.09
CA ASP A 59 -23.02 -3.95 13.63
C ASP A 59 -23.83 -4.69 12.56
N THR A 60 -23.87 -4.17 11.35
CA THR A 60 -24.56 -4.81 10.23
C THR A 60 -23.88 -6.14 9.89
N PRO A 61 -24.57 -7.28 9.98
CA PRO A 61 -23.99 -8.59 9.66
C PRO A 61 -23.65 -8.68 8.18
N LEU A 62 -22.69 -9.54 7.86
CA LEU A 62 -22.35 -9.86 6.48
C LEU A 62 -23.54 -10.52 5.78
N ALA A 63 -23.82 -10.09 4.56
CA ALA A 63 -24.86 -10.67 3.72
C ALA A 63 -24.40 -12.00 3.10
N VAL A 64 -24.35 -13.06 3.91
CA VAL A 64 -23.75 -14.37 3.53
C VAL A 64 -24.46 -15.06 2.37
N LEU A 65 -25.71 -14.70 2.07
CA LEU A 65 -26.47 -15.22 0.94
C LEU A 65 -26.41 -14.31 -0.29
N SER A 66 -25.66 -13.23 -0.24
CA SER A 66 -25.50 -12.33 -1.38
C SER A 66 -24.57 -12.95 -2.42
N ASN A 67 -24.93 -12.81 -3.70
CA ASN A 67 -24.08 -13.17 -4.83
C ASN A 67 -23.05 -12.07 -5.18
N SER A 68 -23.13 -10.90 -4.51
CA SER A 68 -22.18 -9.83 -4.71
C SER A 68 -20.93 -10.08 -3.84
N HIS A 69 -19.77 -10.14 -4.48
CA HIS A 69 -18.51 -10.18 -3.74
C HIS A 69 -18.26 -8.84 -3.05
N LYS A 70 -17.55 -8.89 -1.94
CA LYS A 70 -17.08 -7.71 -1.23
C LYS A 70 -15.55 -7.69 -1.24
N PRO A 71 -14.91 -6.53 -1.32
CA PRO A 71 -13.49 -6.42 -1.11
C PRO A 71 -13.08 -7.02 0.24
N LEU A 72 -11.89 -7.61 0.31
CA LEU A 72 -11.39 -8.26 1.52
C LEU A 72 -11.44 -7.36 2.76
N PHE A 73 -11.22 -6.07 2.59
CA PHE A 73 -11.30 -5.07 3.67
C PHE A 73 -12.65 -5.06 4.40
N ASN A 74 -13.75 -5.36 3.70
CA ASN A 74 -15.09 -5.33 4.29
C ASN A 74 -15.35 -6.46 5.30
N TYR A 75 -14.51 -7.50 5.30
CA TYR A 75 -14.58 -8.60 6.26
C TYR A 75 -13.84 -8.32 7.57
N PHE A 76 -13.02 -7.28 7.62
CA PHE A 76 -12.23 -6.89 8.78
C PHE A 76 -12.75 -5.59 9.43
N LYS A 77 -14.05 -5.36 9.35
CA LYS A 77 -14.69 -4.24 10.02
C LYS A 77 -14.85 -4.50 11.51
N GLN A 78 -14.65 -3.46 12.29
CA GLN A 78 -14.99 -3.45 13.70
C GLN A 78 -16.49 -3.58 13.88
N LEU A 79 -16.93 -4.46 14.77
CA LEU A 79 -18.35 -4.74 15.03
C LEU A 79 -18.97 -3.89 16.14
N PHE A 80 -18.20 -3.05 16.79
CA PHE A 80 -18.67 -2.16 17.87
C PHE A 80 -18.23 -0.73 17.60
N ALA A 81 -19.02 0.22 18.09
CA ALA A 81 -18.66 1.63 18.01
C ALA A 81 -17.52 1.95 18.99
N GLN A 82 -16.61 2.80 18.55
CA GLN A 82 -15.53 3.34 19.39
C GLN A 82 -15.66 4.86 19.47
N VAL A 83 -15.05 5.43 20.50
CA VAL A 83 -14.89 6.88 20.62
C VAL A 83 -13.96 7.36 19.50
N THR A 84 -14.44 8.30 18.70
CA THR A 84 -13.66 8.88 17.58
C THR A 84 -12.50 9.74 18.06
N ASN A 85 -12.66 10.43 19.18
CA ASN A 85 -11.64 11.26 19.82
C ASN A 85 -11.36 10.73 21.23
N PRO A 86 -10.56 9.68 21.38
CA PRO A 86 -10.18 9.19 22.71
C PRO A 86 -9.36 10.23 23.45
N PRO A 87 -9.43 10.33 24.78
CA PRO A 87 -8.63 11.26 25.55
C PRO A 87 -7.16 10.85 25.49
N ILE A 88 -6.36 11.65 24.76
CA ILE A 88 -4.92 11.45 24.60
C ILE A 88 -4.26 12.74 25.09
N ASP A 89 -3.17 12.62 25.86
CA ASP A 89 -2.39 13.79 26.24
C ASP A 89 -1.70 14.43 24.99
N ALA A 90 -1.45 15.74 25.05
CA ALA A 90 -0.96 16.51 23.92
C ALA A 90 0.43 16.06 23.42
N ILE A 91 1.28 15.52 24.28
CA ILE A 91 2.62 15.03 23.89
C ILE A 91 2.50 13.72 23.12
N ARG A 92 1.68 12.81 23.62
CA ARG A 92 1.45 11.51 22.99
C ARG A 92 0.67 11.65 21.68
N GLU A 93 -0.22 12.63 21.60
CA GLU A 93 -1.02 12.91 20.40
C GLU A 93 -0.13 13.14 19.17
N GLU A 94 0.96 13.89 19.30
CA GLU A 94 1.91 14.14 18.22
C GLU A 94 2.48 12.85 17.61
N ILE A 95 2.75 11.86 18.44
CA ILE A 95 3.28 10.55 18.00
C ILE A 95 2.18 9.69 17.39
N VAL A 96 1.04 9.58 18.08
CA VAL A 96 -0.07 8.69 17.71
C VAL A 96 -0.75 9.13 16.42
N THR A 97 -0.86 10.44 16.19
CA THR A 97 -1.47 11.01 14.97
C THR A 97 -0.49 11.24 13.83
N SER A 98 0.79 10.93 14.02
CA SER A 98 1.79 11.11 12.98
C SER A 98 1.50 10.21 11.78
N THR A 99 1.51 10.81 10.58
CA THR A 99 1.41 10.10 9.29
C THR A 99 2.77 9.85 8.65
N SER A 100 3.86 10.26 9.31
CA SER A 100 5.20 10.07 8.79
C SER A 100 5.60 8.59 8.77
N VAL A 101 6.12 8.15 7.64
CA VAL A 101 6.59 6.77 7.42
C VAL A 101 8.07 6.81 7.04
N TYR A 102 8.81 5.84 7.54
CA TYR A 102 10.22 5.65 7.20
C TYR A 102 10.37 4.37 6.39
N LEU A 103 10.99 4.46 5.22
CA LEU A 103 11.24 3.33 4.32
C LEU A 103 12.72 3.10 4.17
N GLY A 104 13.15 1.86 4.25
CA GLY A 104 14.54 1.46 4.12
C GLY A 104 14.87 0.31 5.04
N LYS A 105 16.17 0.02 5.16
CA LYS A 105 16.65 -1.03 6.03
C LYS A 105 16.76 -0.48 7.46
N ASP A 106 16.01 -1.07 8.37
CA ASP A 106 16.23 -0.86 9.79
C ASP A 106 17.55 -1.56 10.18
N GLY A 107 18.43 -0.82 10.82
CA GLY A 107 19.64 -1.39 11.39
C GLY A 107 19.38 -2.02 12.78
N ASN A 108 20.45 -2.42 13.43
CA ASN A 108 20.33 -2.85 14.82
C ASN A 108 20.05 -1.64 15.72
N ILE A 109 18.85 -1.55 16.26
CA ILE A 109 18.41 -0.45 17.13
C ILE A 109 19.19 -0.35 18.45
N LEU A 110 19.90 -1.40 18.82
CA LEU A 110 20.77 -1.43 20.01
C LEU A 110 22.16 -0.84 19.73
N GLU A 111 22.48 -0.54 18.49
CA GLU A 111 23.74 0.05 18.07
C GLU A 111 23.50 1.45 17.50
N GLU A 112 24.03 2.48 18.15
CA GLU A 112 23.96 3.87 17.68
C GLU A 112 24.94 4.10 16.53
N LYS A 113 24.56 3.72 15.30
CA LYS A 113 25.33 3.91 14.07
C LYS A 113 24.62 4.87 13.12
N PRO A 114 25.36 5.78 12.45
CA PRO A 114 24.75 6.67 11.45
C PRO A 114 24.06 5.92 10.31
N GLU A 115 24.55 4.73 9.96
CA GLU A 115 24.00 3.88 8.90
C GLU A 115 22.59 3.43 9.20
N ASN A 116 22.20 3.31 10.47
CA ASN A 116 20.84 2.95 10.89
C ASN A 116 19.82 4.06 10.61
N CYS A 117 20.29 5.28 10.34
CA CYS A 117 19.43 6.42 10.01
C CYS A 117 19.30 6.64 8.50
N HIS A 118 19.88 5.77 7.68
CA HIS A 118 19.84 5.89 6.22
C HIS A 118 18.52 5.37 5.65
N VAL A 119 17.45 6.10 5.88
CA VAL A 119 16.07 5.77 5.50
C VAL A 119 15.41 6.92 4.75
N LEU A 120 14.45 6.60 3.89
CA LEU A 120 13.61 7.58 3.22
C LEU A 120 12.43 7.96 4.13
N LYS A 121 12.38 9.20 4.56
CA LYS A 121 11.24 9.74 5.31
C LYS A 121 10.16 10.25 4.35
N ILE A 122 8.97 9.74 4.48
CA ILE A 122 7.76 10.17 3.78
C ILE A 122 6.82 10.80 4.80
N HIS A 123 6.37 12.02 4.53
CA HIS A 123 5.50 12.75 5.46
C HIS A 123 4.05 12.28 5.45
N ASN A 124 3.62 11.67 4.34
CA ASN A 124 2.26 11.17 4.18
C ASN A 124 2.30 9.84 3.40
N PRO A 125 1.63 8.78 3.86
CA PRO A 125 1.60 7.49 3.17
C PRO A 125 0.82 7.53 1.85
N ILE A 126 0.02 8.58 1.60
CA ILE A 126 -0.68 8.79 0.34
C ILE A 126 0.28 9.48 -0.62
N LEU A 127 0.64 8.77 -1.69
CA LEU A 127 1.58 9.24 -2.69
C LEU A 127 0.87 9.53 -4.00
N THR A 128 1.32 10.57 -4.69
CA THR A 128 0.94 10.76 -6.09
C THR A 128 1.66 9.74 -6.98
N ASN A 129 1.16 9.53 -8.19
CA ASN A 129 1.84 8.68 -9.17
C ASN A 129 3.27 9.15 -9.46
N THR A 130 3.47 10.46 -9.50
CA THR A 130 4.79 11.08 -9.70
C THR A 130 5.74 10.76 -8.55
N ASP A 131 5.26 10.82 -7.30
CA ASP A 131 6.08 10.50 -6.13
C ASP A 131 6.45 9.02 -6.09
N LEU A 132 5.51 8.15 -6.41
CA LEU A 132 5.78 6.72 -6.53
C LEU A 132 6.83 6.43 -7.63
N LEU A 133 6.79 7.14 -8.74
CA LEU A 133 7.78 7.02 -9.81
C LEU A 133 9.16 7.52 -9.39
N LYS A 134 9.23 8.61 -8.62
CA LYS A 134 10.50 9.08 -8.05
C LYS A 134 11.10 8.01 -7.14
N ILE A 135 10.28 7.37 -6.31
CA ILE A 135 10.73 6.26 -5.45
C ILE A 135 11.22 5.09 -6.29
N LYS A 136 10.44 4.67 -7.30
CA LYS A 136 10.82 3.55 -8.20
C LYS A 136 12.17 3.76 -8.90
N ASN A 137 12.44 4.98 -9.30
CA ASN A 137 13.65 5.33 -10.07
C ASN A 137 14.77 5.93 -9.20
N MET A 138 14.62 5.88 -7.91
CA MET A 138 15.58 6.42 -6.96
C MET A 138 16.95 5.72 -7.10
N LYS A 139 18.00 6.53 -7.19
CA LYS A 139 19.40 6.07 -7.22
C LYS A 139 20.13 6.67 -6.04
N VAL A 140 19.86 6.16 -4.88
CA VAL A 140 20.48 6.58 -3.62
C VAL A 140 21.27 5.40 -3.09
N GLU A 141 22.50 5.64 -2.71
CA GLU A 141 23.33 4.61 -2.10
C GLU A 141 22.68 4.08 -0.82
N GLY A 142 22.63 2.77 -0.65
CA GLY A 142 21.96 2.13 0.48
C GLY A 142 20.44 1.96 0.34
N LEU A 143 19.79 2.56 -0.66
CA LEU A 143 18.36 2.40 -0.93
C LEU A 143 18.15 1.78 -2.31
N LYS A 144 17.74 0.52 -2.33
CA LYS A 144 17.43 -0.22 -3.57
C LYS A 144 15.97 -0.61 -3.60
N VAL A 145 15.29 -0.18 -4.66
CA VAL A 145 13.86 -0.40 -4.84
C VAL A 145 13.61 -1.54 -5.81
N GLY A 146 12.72 -2.45 -5.45
CA GLY A 146 12.19 -3.51 -6.31
C GLY A 146 10.69 -3.38 -6.49
N VAL A 147 10.20 -3.66 -7.70
CA VAL A 147 8.76 -3.70 -7.98
C VAL A 147 8.35 -5.14 -8.22
N LEU A 148 7.33 -5.57 -7.48
CA LEU A 148 6.81 -6.93 -7.55
C LEU A 148 5.32 -6.88 -7.93
N PRO A 149 4.95 -7.34 -9.13
CA PRO A 149 3.54 -7.44 -9.52
C PRO A 149 2.81 -8.47 -8.67
N ILE A 150 1.67 -8.07 -8.10
CA ILE A 150 0.78 -8.97 -7.36
C ILE A 150 -0.34 -9.51 -8.26
N LEU A 151 -0.07 -9.63 -9.55
CA LEU A 151 -1.00 -10.15 -10.55
C LEU A 151 -0.83 -11.65 -10.74
N TYR A 152 -1.93 -12.33 -10.99
CA TYR A 152 -1.93 -13.76 -11.35
C TYR A 152 -3.03 -14.08 -12.35
N TYR A 153 -2.87 -15.18 -13.07
CA TYR A 153 -3.87 -15.63 -14.02
C TYR A 153 -5.13 -16.11 -13.29
N LYS A 154 -6.30 -15.68 -13.74
CA LYS A 154 -7.61 -16.03 -13.14
C LYS A 154 -7.85 -17.54 -12.98
N ASN A 155 -7.17 -18.36 -13.77
CA ASN A 155 -7.26 -19.83 -13.71
C ASN A 155 -6.25 -20.46 -12.73
N THR A 156 -5.43 -19.65 -12.07
CA THR A 156 -4.48 -20.10 -11.05
C THR A 156 -5.09 -19.94 -9.67
N SER A 157 -4.83 -20.87 -8.76
CA SER A 157 -5.30 -20.68 -7.37
C SER A 157 -4.54 -19.56 -6.67
N LEU A 158 -5.20 -18.87 -5.76
CA LEU A 158 -4.62 -17.80 -4.98
C LEU A 158 -3.40 -18.26 -4.16
N GLU A 159 -3.43 -19.48 -3.63
CA GLU A 159 -2.32 -20.08 -2.89
C GLU A 159 -1.05 -20.17 -3.75
N LYS A 160 -1.18 -20.72 -4.96
CA LYS A 160 -0.04 -20.78 -5.90
C LYS A 160 0.46 -19.40 -6.32
N ALA A 161 -0.43 -18.42 -6.40
CA ALA A 161 -0.05 -17.05 -6.68
C ALA A 161 0.78 -16.43 -5.55
N LEU A 162 0.41 -16.69 -4.29
CA LEU A 162 1.17 -16.28 -3.12
C LEU A 162 2.53 -16.98 -3.03
N ASP A 163 2.59 -18.30 -3.26
CA ASP A 163 3.85 -19.04 -3.26
C ASP A 163 4.84 -18.48 -4.30
N ARG A 164 4.34 -18.17 -5.49
CA ARG A 164 5.15 -17.52 -6.53
C ARG A 164 5.63 -16.14 -6.08
N LEU A 165 4.75 -15.36 -5.47
CA LEU A 165 5.07 -14.03 -4.96
C LEU A 165 6.20 -14.10 -3.93
N PHE A 166 6.19 -15.08 -3.03
CA PHE A 166 7.24 -15.29 -2.04
C PHE A 166 8.59 -15.62 -2.69
N VAL A 167 8.61 -16.53 -3.65
CA VAL A 167 9.84 -16.89 -4.37
C VAL A 167 10.44 -15.69 -5.11
N GLU A 168 9.60 -14.85 -5.71
CA GLU A 168 10.07 -13.64 -6.40
C GLU A 168 10.58 -12.59 -5.41
N ALA A 169 9.94 -12.44 -4.26
CA ALA A 169 10.39 -11.57 -3.19
C ALA A 169 11.76 -11.98 -2.63
N ASP A 170 11.96 -13.28 -2.39
CA ASP A 170 13.24 -13.81 -1.90
C ASP A 170 14.39 -13.53 -2.88
N LYS A 171 14.14 -13.57 -4.18
CA LYS A 171 15.14 -13.19 -5.19
C LYS A 171 15.49 -11.71 -5.07
N LEU A 172 14.49 -10.84 -5.02
CA LEU A 172 14.71 -9.40 -4.88
C LEU A 172 15.46 -9.07 -3.59
N TYR A 173 15.14 -9.75 -2.51
CA TYR A 173 15.85 -9.60 -1.25
C TYR A 173 17.33 -9.99 -1.37
N ARG A 174 17.63 -11.17 -1.96
CA ARG A 174 19.02 -11.60 -2.21
C ARG A 174 19.79 -10.65 -3.13
N ASP A 175 19.07 -9.99 -4.04
CA ASP A 175 19.63 -8.93 -4.89
C ASP A 175 19.87 -7.61 -4.14
N GLY A 176 19.59 -7.55 -2.83
CA GLY A 176 19.81 -6.41 -1.96
C GLY A 176 18.71 -5.34 -2.04
N VAL A 177 17.52 -5.68 -2.53
CA VAL A 177 16.35 -4.78 -2.47
C VAL A 177 15.92 -4.63 -1.02
N ASN A 178 15.75 -3.39 -0.59
CA ASN A 178 15.31 -3.04 0.76
C ASN A 178 14.02 -2.20 0.81
N ILE A 179 13.53 -1.78 -0.37
CA ILE A 179 12.20 -1.20 -0.52
C ILE A 179 11.44 -2.00 -1.58
N LEU A 180 10.39 -2.70 -1.18
CA LEU A 180 9.59 -3.53 -2.07
C LEU A 180 8.25 -2.85 -2.36
N ILE A 181 7.94 -2.64 -3.64
CA ILE A 181 6.67 -2.07 -4.10
C ILE A 181 5.82 -3.19 -4.66
N LEU A 182 4.74 -3.53 -3.97
CA LEU A 182 3.73 -4.45 -4.47
C LEU A 182 2.78 -3.69 -5.40
N SER A 183 2.66 -4.13 -6.65
CA SER A 183 1.89 -3.43 -7.67
C SER A 183 0.75 -4.28 -8.22
N ASP A 184 -0.47 -3.76 -8.12
CA ASP A 184 -1.68 -4.34 -8.71
C ASP A 184 -1.98 -3.77 -10.12
N ARG A 185 -1.10 -2.95 -10.67
CA ARG A 185 -1.27 -2.36 -12.00
C ARG A 185 -1.14 -3.41 -13.09
N GLY A 186 -2.06 -3.37 -14.05
CA GLY A 186 -2.08 -4.29 -15.19
C GLY A 186 -3.17 -5.35 -15.09
N VAL A 187 -4.18 -5.16 -14.25
CA VAL A 187 -5.40 -5.98 -14.23
C VAL A 187 -6.07 -5.91 -15.60
N ASP A 188 -6.36 -7.07 -16.16
CA ASP A 188 -7.03 -7.25 -17.45
C ASP A 188 -8.00 -8.44 -17.41
N GLU A 189 -8.51 -8.87 -18.58
CA GLU A 189 -9.45 -9.99 -18.68
C GLU A 189 -8.86 -11.34 -18.25
N THR A 190 -7.55 -11.46 -18.22
CA THR A 190 -6.82 -12.70 -17.91
C THR A 190 -6.07 -12.63 -16.58
N HIS A 191 -5.69 -11.45 -16.15
CA HIS A 191 -4.91 -11.22 -14.95
C HIS A 191 -5.75 -10.48 -13.90
N VAL A 192 -5.75 -11.03 -12.71
CA VAL A 192 -6.40 -10.46 -11.52
C VAL A 192 -5.36 -10.14 -10.47
N ALA A 193 -5.66 -9.15 -9.63
CA ALA A 193 -4.78 -8.79 -8.54
C ALA A 193 -5.07 -9.62 -7.27
N ILE A 194 -4.01 -10.05 -6.58
CA ILE A 194 -4.13 -10.50 -5.19
C ILE A 194 -4.66 -9.30 -4.38
N PRO A 195 -5.66 -9.48 -3.50
CA PRO A 195 -6.11 -8.39 -2.65
C PRO A 195 -4.93 -7.76 -1.91
N SER A 196 -4.76 -6.44 -2.02
CA SER A 196 -3.57 -5.75 -1.52
C SER A 196 -3.32 -5.95 -0.02
N LEU A 197 -4.39 -5.97 0.79
CA LEU A 197 -4.30 -6.27 2.22
C LEU A 197 -3.71 -7.66 2.47
N LEU A 198 -4.14 -8.67 1.71
CA LEU A 198 -3.62 -10.04 1.83
C LEU A 198 -2.17 -10.10 1.35
N ALA A 199 -1.85 -9.47 0.23
CA ALA A 199 -0.50 -9.47 -0.32
C ALA A 199 0.51 -8.84 0.65
N VAL A 200 0.18 -7.67 1.22
CA VAL A 200 1.04 -6.98 2.19
C VAL A 200 1.21 -7.81 3.46
N SER A 201 0.12 -8.32 4.04
CA SER A 201 0.17 -9.12 5.26
C SER A 201 0.95 -10.42 5.08
N ALA A 202 0.73 -11.13 3.97
CA ALA A 202 1.43 -12.37 3.65
C ALA A 202 2.93 -12.11 3.42
N MET A 203 3.27 -11.05 2.69
CA MET A 203 4.65 -10.66 2.43
C MET A 203 5.39 -10.25 3.70
N GLN A 204 4.77 -9.44 4.54
CA GLN A 204 5.35 -9.04 5.82
C GLN A 204 5.65 -10.27 6.69
N LYS A 205 4.69 -11.20 6.78
CA LYS A 205 4.87 -12.42 7.56
C LYS A 205 5.98 -13.31 6.98
N HIS A 206 6.01 -13.47 5.66
CA HIS A 206 7.02 -14.28 4.97
C HIS A 206 8.43 -13.73 5.21
N LEU A 207 8.64 -12.44 4.93
CA LEU A 207 9.94 -11.80 5.11
C LEU A 207 10.35 -11.75 6.59
N SER A 208 9.44 -11.51 7.51
CA SER A 208 9.75 -11.53 8.95
C SER A 208 10.22 -12.89 9.44
N LEU A 209 9.63 -13.98 8.95
CA LEU A 209 10.03 -15.33 9.32
C LEU A 209 11.43 -15.67 8.80
N ILE A 210 11.79 -15.23 7.60
CA ILE A 210 13.12 -15.44 7.02
C ILE A 210 14.18 -14.66 7.80
N HIS A 211 13.87 -13.45 8.27
CA HIS A 211 14.84 -12.58 8.93
C HIS A 211 14.95 -12.79 10.44
N ILE A 212 13.88 -13.24 11.11
CA ILE A 212 13.90 -13.49 12.55
C ILE A 212 14.49 -14.87 12.88
N SER A 213 14.47 -15.80 11.93
CA SER A 213 14.94 -17.17 12.14
C SER A 213 16.42 -17.41 11.75
N GLU A 214 17.11 -16.41 11.21
CA GLU A 214 18.54 -16.51 11.00
C GLU A 214 19.28 -15.83 12.17
N PRO A 215 20.07 -16.57 12.94
CA PRO A 215 20.88 -16.04 14.03
C PRO A 215 22.06 -15.19 13.51
#